data_82bf474ef5e0970b633cce3440d5438a
#
_entry.id   82bf474ef5e0970b633cce3440d5438a
#
_cell.length_a   1.000
_cell.length_b   1.000
_cell.length_c   1.000
_cell.angle_alpha   90.00
_cell.angle_beta   90.00
_cell.angle_gamma   90.00
#
_symmetry.space_group_name_H-M   'P 1'
#
loop_
_entity.id
_entity.type
_entity.pdbx_description
1 polymer ?
#
loop_
_entity_poly.entity_id
_entity_poly.type
_entity_poly.pdbx_seq_one_letter_code
_entity_poly.pdbx_strand_id
1 'polypeptide(L)'
;MGEAELRALRPTAYVLNPARGPLIQEQALLKALREGWIAGAALDTHYHYPMPPDHPLWAMPNVIMTPHISGSGGSPFFLQRIWDIFVQNVERFQKGEPLLNELTASQLRGE
;
A
#
# COMPACT_ATOMS: atom_id res chain seq x y z
N MET A 1 7.38 6.44 5.24
CA MET A 1 8.37 7.06 4.31
C MET A 1 8.14 8.56 4.30
N GLY A 2 9.18 9.34 4.57
CA GLY A 2 9.15 10.80 4.62
C GLY A 2 10.18 11.44 3.70
N GLU A 3 10.51 12.74 3.94
CA GLU A 3 11.46 13.48 3.10
C GLU A 3 12.85 12.83 3.03
N ALA A 4 13.35 12.31 4.15
CA ALA A 4 14.68 11.73 4.21
C ALA A 4 14.81 10.51 3.28
N GLU A 5 13.85 9.62 3.31
CA GLU A 5 13.84 8.42 2.47
C GLU A 5 13.61 8.77 1.01
N LEU A 6 12.70 9.73 0.71
CA LEU A 6 12.45 10.17 -0.66
C LEU A 6 13.68 10.88 -1.28
N ARG A 7 14.41 11.67 -0.49
CA ARG A 7 15.67 12.30 -0.94
C ARG A 7 16.81 11.30 -1.16
N ALA A 8 16.78 10.15 -0.48
CA ALA A 8 17.78 9.11 -0.66
C ALA A 8 17.58 8.28 -1.94
N LEU A 9 16.43 8.43 -2.60
CA LEU A 9 16.16 7.78 -3.87
C LEU A 9 16.92 8.46 -5.02
N ARG A 10 17.11 7.71 -6.11
CA ARG A 10 17.67 8.27 -7.34
C ARG A 10 16.64 9.20 -8.00
N PRO A 11 17.05 10.29 -8.64
CA PRO A 11 16.13 11.18 -9.37
C PRO A 11 15.33 10.47 -10.49
N THR A 12 15.82 9.33 -10.96
CA THR A 12 15.15 8.48 -11.96
C THR A 12 14.18 7.45 -11.34
N ALA A 13 14.06 7.40 -10.01
CA ALA A 13 13.21 6.43 -9.34
C ALA A 13 11.72 6.77 -9.48
N TYR A 14 10.90 5.73 -9.58
CA TYR A 14 9.45 5.81 -9.43
C TYR A 14 9.03 5.15 -8.12
N VAL A 15 8.10 5.77 -7.43
CA VAL A 15 7.51 5.21 -6.20
C VAL A 15 6.14 4.61 -6.52
N LEU A 16 5.95 3.34 -6.16
CA LEU A 16 4.68 2.64 -6.33
C LEU A 16 4.06 2.38 -4.95
N ASN A 17 2.81 2.79 -4.78
CA ASN A 17 2.07 2.53 -3.54
C ASN A 17 0.70 1.87 -3.82
N PRO A 18 0.66 0.54 -3.93
CA PRO A 18 -0.59 -0.22 -4.03
C PRO A 18 -1.17 -0.59 -2.65
N ALA A 19 -0.54 -0.19 -1.56
CA ALA A 19 -0.86 -0.68 -0.23
C ALA A 19 -1.78 0.27 0.56
N ARG A 20 -1.25 1.41 1.03
CA ARG A 20 -2.00 2.44 1.77
C ARG A 20 -1.36 3.81 1.60
N GLY A 21 -2.16 4.84 1.33
CA GLY A 21 -1.67 6.21 1.16
C GLY A 21 -0.75 6.69 2.28
N PRO A 22 -1.15 6.59 3.56
CA PRO A 22 -0.36 7.10 4.69
C PRO A 22 1.01 6.42 4.94
N LEU A 23 1.36 5.36 4.21
CA LEU A 23 2.72 4.78 4.26
C LEU A 23 3.79 5.76 3.77
N ILE A 24 3.38 6.73 2.96
CA ILE A 24 4.21 7.84 2.51
C ILE A 24 3.59 9.13 3.04
N GLN A 25 4.38 9.98 3.67
CA GLN A 25 3.90 11.27 4.14
C GLN A 25 3.48 12.12 2.93
N GLU A 26 2.22 12.58 2.92
CA GLU A 26 1.63 13.27 1.79
C GLU A 26 2.43 14.50 1.34
N GLN A 27 2.78 15.38 2.29
CA GLN A 27 3.52 16.59 2.00
C GLN A 27 4.93 16.31 1.48
N ALA A 28 5.56 15.24 1.98
CA ALA A 28 6.89 14.82 1.51
C ALA A 28 6.80 14.30 0.07
N LEU A 29 5.78 13.52 -0.27
CA LEU A 29 5.57 13.02 -1.63
C LEU A 29 5.29 14.16 -2.62
N LEU A 30 4.38 15.09 -2.26
CA LEU A 30 4.07 16.25 -3.08
C LEU A 30 5.31 17.11 -3.38
N LYS A 31 6.14 17.31 -2.36
CA LYS A 31 7.39 18.05 -2.49
C LYS A 31 8.41 17.32 -3.37
N ALA A 32 8.59 16.02 -3.13
CA ALA A 32 9.50 15.18 -3.91
C ALA A 32 9.18 15.18 -5.40
N LEU A 33 7.88 15.12 -5.74
CA LEU A 33 7.41 15.15 -7.12
C LEU A 33 7.58 16.52 -7.77
N ARG A 34 7.30 17.61 -7.05
CA ARG A 34 7.45 19.00 -7.56
C ARG A 34 8.89 19.40 -7.75
N GLU A 35 9.75 19.02 -6.81
CA GLU A 35 11.16 19.39 -6.82
C GLU A 35 12.04 18.40 -7.59
N GLY A 36 11.45 17.33 -8.16
CA GLY A 36 12.16 16.36 -8.98
C GLY A 36 13.13 15.46 -8.20
N TRP A 37 12.86 15.20 -6.91
CA TRP A 37 13.68 14.25 -6.14
C TRP A 37 13.50 12.83 -6.65
N ILE A 38 12.33 12.55 -7.22
CA ILE A 38 11.97 11.29 -7.88
C ILE A 38 11.34 11.58 -9.24
N ALA A 39 11.41 10.65 -10.17
CA ALA A 39 10.85 10.80 -11.51
C ALA A 39 9.32 10.81 -11.52
N GLY A 40 8.67 10.07 -10.63
CA GLY A 40 7.22 10.03 -10.55
C GLY A 40 6.70 9.05 -9.52
N ALA A 41 5.36 8.89 -9.49
CA ALA A 41 4.70 7.95 -8.61
C ALA A 41 3.51 7.26 -9.29
N ALA A 42 3.25 6.01 -8.90
CA ALA A 42 2.02 5.27 -9.23
C ALA A 42 1.30 4.93 -7.92
N LEU A 43 0.09 5.46 -7.75
CA LEU A 43 -0.66 5.42 -6.50
C LEU A 43 -2.02 4.74 -6.75
N ASP A 44 -2.23 3.58 -6.16
CA ASP A 44 -3.55 2.92 -6.17
C ASP A 44 -4.33 3.17 -4.89
N THR A 45 -3.67 3.67 -3.86
CA THR A 45 -4.27 4.03 -2.59
C THR A 45 -4.01 5.49 -2.26
N HIS A 46 -4.98 6.13 -1.63
CA HIS A 46 -5.02 7.58 -1.50
C HIS A 46 -5.03 8.02 -0.04
N TYR A 47 -4.78 9.31 0.19
CA TYR A 47 -4.81 9.94 1.51
C TYR A 47 -6.24 10.22 1.97
N HIS A 48 -7.14 10.45 1.00
CA HIS A 48 -8.55 10.79 1.23
C HIS A 48 -9.46 9.93 0.36
N TYR A 49 -10.64 9.57 0.87
CA TYR A 49 -11.69 8.84 0.15
C TYR A 49 -13.06 9.51 0.40
N PRO A 50 -13.64 10.20 -0.59
CA PRO A 50 -13.11 10.45 -1.91
C PRO A 50 -11.93 11.43 -1.89
N MET A 51 -11.08 11.34 -2.91
CA MET A 51 -9.97 12.29 -3.10
C MET A 51 -10.54 13.66 -3.51
N PRO A 52 -10.17 14.77 -2.86
CA PRO A 52 -10.67 16.09 -3.22
C PRO A 52 -10.38 16.44 -4.69
N PRO A 53 -11.33 17.07 -5.41
CA PRO A 53 -11.15 17.36 -6.83
C PRO A 53 -10.04 18.38 -7.13
N ASP A 54 -9.68 19.20 -6.15
CA ASP A 54 -8.61 20.20 -6.20
C ASP A 54 -7.28 19.69 -5.66
N HIS A 55 -7.19 18.40 -5.33
CA HIS A 55 -5.97 17.83 -4.77
C HIS A 55 -4.80 17.91 -5.78
N PRO A 56 -3.60 18.38 -5.35
CA PRO A 56 -2.47 18.62 -6.24
C PRO A 56 -2.03 17.44 -7.11
N LEU A 57 -2.18 16.21 -6.61
CA LEU A 57 -1.80 15.00 -7.35
C LEU A 57 -2.54 14.84 -8.69
N TRP A 58 -3.77 15.38 -8.83
CA TRP A 58 -4.53 15.33 -10.09
C TRP A 58 -3.85 16.10 -11.22
N ALA A 59 -3.15 17.17 -10.90
CA ALA A 59 -2.50 18.04 -11.87
C ALA A 59 -1.03 17.68 -12.16
N MET A 60 -0.47 16.68 -11.48
CA MET A 60 0.93 16.29 -11.64
C MET A 60 1.11 15.34 -12.82
N PRO A 61 1.86 15.72 -13.88
CA PRO A 61 2.02 14.90 -15.08
C PRO A 61 2.87 13.64 -14.87
N ASN A 62 3.63 13.60 -13.78
CA ASN A 62 4.48 12.47 -13.39
C ASN A 62 3.83 11.55 -12.35
N VAL A 63 2.50 11.63 -12.19
CA VAL A 63 1.73 10.79 -11.27
C VAL A 63 0.66 10.01 -12.03
N ILE A 64 0.60 8.73 -11.76
CA ILE A 64 -0.49 7.85 -12.19
C ILE A 64 -1.31 7.48 -10.95
N MET A 65 -2.62 7.69 -11.00
CA MET A 65 -3.53 7.27 -9.94
C MET A 65 -4.57 6.30 -10.48
N THR A 66 -4.83 5.23 -9.72
CA THR A 66 -5.91 4.26 -10.01
C THR A 66 -6.87 4.20 -8.82
N PRO A 67 -8.14 3.86 -9.00
CA PRO A 67 -9.16 3.98 -7.97
C PRO A 67 -9.20 2.78 -6.99
N HIS A 68 -8.04 2.42 -6.42
CA HIS A 68 -7.88 1.34 -5.43
C HIS A 68 -8.32 -0.02 -5.96
N ILE A 69 -7.80 -0.38 -7.12
CA ILE A 69 -8.15 -1.60 -7.86
C ILE A 69 -6.99 -2.60 -8.03
N SER A 70 -5.81 -2.29 -7.51
CA SER A 70 -4.63 -3.19 -7.60
C SER A 70 -4.74 -4.43 -6.70
N GLY A 71 -5.74 -4.46 -5.81
CA GLY A 71 -6.02 -5.62 -4.99
C GLY A 71 -6.40 -6.85 -5.81
N SER A 72 -5.99 -8.01 -5.35
CA SER A 72 -6.17 -9.30 -6.01
C SER A 72 -7.62 -9.82 -6.04
N GLY A 73 -8.62 -8.98 -5.71
CA GLY A 73 -10.03 -9.36 -5.65
C GLY A 73 -10.62 -9.92 -6.96
N GLY A 74 -9.96 -9.70 -8.09
CA GLY A 74 -10.32 -10.31 -9.38
C GLY A 74 -9.64 -11.65 -9.69
N SER A 75 -8.74 -12.13 -8.84
CA SER A 75 -8.06 -13.41 -9.04
C SER A 75 -8.84 -14.56 -8.40
N PRO A 76 -9.28 -15.57 -9.17
CA PRO A 76 -9.96 -16.75 -8.59
C PRO A 76 -9.07 -17.51 -7.60
N PHE A 77 -7.75 -17.50 -7.82
CA PHE A 77 -6.80 -18.14 -6.91
C PHE A 77 -6.69 -17.43 -5.55
N PHE A 78 -6.93 -16.12 -5.50
CA PHE A 78 -6.86 -15.36 -4.25
C PHE A 78 -7.99 -15.74 -3.29
N LEU A 79 -9.22 -15.76 -3.79
CA LEU A 79 -10.37 -16.16 -2.99
C LEU A 79 -10.26 -17.61 -2.52
N GLN A 80 -9.83 -18.50 -3.43
CA GLN A 80 -9.63 -19.90 -3.06
C GLN A 80 -8.60 -20.05 -1.93
N ARG A 81 -7.45 -19.37 -2.02
CA ARG A 81 -6.42 -19.40 -0.96
C ARG A 81 -6.92 -18.86 0.37
N ILE A 82 -7.74 -17.81 0.37
CA ILE A 82 -8.35 -17.29 1.61
C ILE A 82 -9.24 -18.36 2.23
N TRP A 83 -10.10 -18.99 1.45
CA TRP A 83 -10.99 -20.04 1.94
C TRP A 83 -10.22 -21.27 2.43
N ASP A 84 -9.18 -21.68 1.71
CA ASP A 84 -8.34 -22.82 2.11
C ASP A 84 -7.66 -22.57 3.47
N ILE A 85 -7.11 -21.37 3.69
CA ILE A 85 -6.50 -20.99 4.96
C ILE A 85 -7.56 -20.88 6.04
N PHE A 86 -8.72 -20.30 5.74
CA PHE A 86 -9.82 -20.16 6.71
C PHE A 86 -10.31 -21.52 7.21
N VAL A 87 -10.60 -22.45 6.30
CA VAL A 87 -11.07 -23.79 6.65
C VAL A 87 -10.04 -24.53 7.50
N GLN A 88 -8.77 -24.51 7.09
CA GLN A 88 -7.69 -25.11 7.87
C GLN A 88 -7.57 -24.49 9.27
N ASN A 89 -7.74 -23.19 9.39
CA ASN A 89 -7.69 -22.51 10.68
C ASN A 89 -8.87 -22.83 11.58
N VAL A 90 -10.07 -23.06 11.02
CA VAL A 90 -11.21 -23.54 11.79
C VAL A 90 -10.92 -24.93 12.36
N GLU A 91 -10.39 -25.85 11.56
CA GLU A 91 -10.02 -27.20 12.01
C GLU A 91 -8.92 -27.16 13.08
N ARG A 92 -7.88 -26.33 12.89
CA ARG A 92 -6.79 -26.13 13.85
C ARG A 92 -7.29 -25.56 15.17
N PHE A 93 -8.17 -24.56 15.11
CA PHE A 93 -8.78 -23.96 16.29
C PHE A 93 -9.55 -25.00 17.11
N GLN A 94 -10.35 -25.85 16.46
CA GLN A 94 -11.07 -26.90 17.12
C GLN A 94 -10.17 -27.97 17.82
N LYS A 95 -8.96 -28.17 17.29
CA LYS A 95 -7.93 -29.07 17.82
C LYS A 95 -7.01 -28.43 18.83
N GLY A 96 -7.11 -27.12 19.07
CA GLY A 96 -6.16 -26.36 19.91
C GLY A 96 -4.76 -26.25 19.30
N GLU A 97 -4.63 -26.35 17.96
CA GLU A 97 -3.36 -26.21 17.23
C GLU A 97 -3.10 -24.74 16.89
N PRO A 98 -1.82 -24.33 16.73
CA PRO A 98 -1.45 -22.99 16.25
C PRO A 98 -2.08 -22.66 14.90
N LEU A 99 -2.56 -21.43 14.72
CA LEU A 99 -3.20 -21.02 13.47
C LEU A 99 -2.15 -20.73 12.38
N LEU A 100 -2.54 -20.91 11.12
CA LEU A 100 -1.75 -20.51 9.98
C LEU A 100 -1.76 -18.97 9.86
N ASN A 101 -0.61 -18.39 9.59
CA ASN A 101 -0.44 -16.93 9.43
C ASN A 101 -0.84 -16.12 10.68
N GLU A 102 -0.80 -16.73 11.87
CA GLU A 102 -1.02 -16.01 13.12
C GLU A 102 0.09 -14.98 13.33
N LEU A 103 -0.31 -13.73 13.55
CA LEU A 103 0.63 -12.66 13.86
C LEU A 103 0.86 -12.56 15.38
N THR A 104 2.10 -12.50 15.77
CA THR A 104 2.47 -12.24 17.18
C THR A 104 2.21 -10.78 17.54
N ALA A 105 2.09 -10.51 18.84
CA ALA A 105 1.93 -9.13 19.32
C ALA A 105 3.11 -8.22 18.94
N SER A 106 4.34 -8.75 18.85
CA SER A 106 5.52 -8.01 18.40
C SER A 106 5.44 -7.67 16.91
N GLN A 107 5.06 -8.64 16.07
CA GLN A 107 4.85 -8.38 14.63
C GLN A 107 3.75 -7.35 14.36
N LEU A 108 2.68 -7.33 15.17
CA LEU A 108 1.62 -6.32 15.07
C LEU A 108 2.09 -4.92 15.47
N ARG A 109 3.09 -4.81 16.38
CA ARG A 109 3.70 -3.54 16.78
C ARG A 109 4.84 -3.09 15.86
N GLY A 110 5.26 -3.94 14.91
CA GLY A 110 6.39 -3.64 14.01
C GLY A 110 7.75 -3.71 14.68
N GLU A 111 7.89 -4.53 15.75
CA GLU A 111 9.13 -4.81 16.47
C GLU A 111 9.90 -5.98 15.85
#